data_dfe47b3567fdd00379587df4166e4855
#
_entry.id   dfe47b3567fdd00379587df4166e4855
#
_cell.length_a   1.000
_cell.length_b   1.000
_cell.length_c   1.000
_cell.angle_alpha   90.00
_cell.angle_beta   90.00
_cell.angle_gamma   90.00
#
_symmetry.space_group_name_H-M   'P 1'
#
loop_
_entity.id
_entity.type
_entity.pdbx_description
1 polymer ?
#
loop_
_entity_poly.entity_id
_entity_poly.type
_entity_poly.pdbx_seq_one_letter_code
_entity_poly.pdbx_strand_id
1 'polypeptide(L)'
;MLKRDTRVQIVIVENGKYILLKHWVKLENRYFWALPGGGREKGESLEEAAIREAKEETGLDIELFPLIYESLPPIKNSMYKNMVTFIGYPVKGEAKVGYDPEEELKNLYGLVDIKWQDLRDKEGLTEVTIRDIGGILDKLQTENIEEEKIFLIYEQKDNVREYLVLNNINNIRDQCSSPYINKNVSDNEIKFLCLNKDNEYSFCGNNCSLNSKRCSWEVYLQEILGIKLKNVTEQKKLGIFLYKKNNNFFKRNITLIPLKKEEKIYKKHTFIKEEDVLKENISEDLVRIFTFIKDNI
;
A
#
# COMPACT_ATOMS: atom_id res chain seq x y z
N MET A 1 -31.96 13.49 -19.69
CA MET A 1 -30.87 12.80 -19.00
C MET A 1 -29.57 13.46 -19.44
N LEU A 2 -28.91 14.22 -18.55
CA LEU A 2 -27.62 14.84 -18.84
C LEU A 2 -26.61 13.72 -19.07
N LYS A 3 -26.07 13.61 -20.29
CA LYS A 3 -24.95 12.69 -20.56
C LYS A 3 -23.70 13.27 -19.91
N ARG A 4 -23.28 12.67 -18.81
CA ARG A 4 -21.96 12.94 -18.23
C ARG A 4 -20.92 12.25 -19.10
N ASP A 5 -19.87 12.97 -19.50
CA ASP A 5 -18.91 12.41 -20.46
C ASP A 5 -18.04 11.33 -19.83
N THR A 6 -17.63 11.49 -18.58
CA THR A 6 -16.68 10.59 -17.95
C THR A 6 -17.10 10.22 -16.53
N ARG A 7 -17.03 8.93 -16.21
CA ARG A 7 -17.07 8.41 -14.84
C ARG A 7 -15.65 8.28 -14.33
N VAL A 8 -15.39 8.84 -13.16
CA VAL A 8 -14.16 8.57 -12.40
C VAL A 8 -14.44 7.50 -11.36
N GLN A 9 -13.44 6.67 -11.07
CA GLN A 9 -13.47 5.71 -9.98
C GLN A 9 -12.08 5.53 -9.40
N ILE A 10 -11.98 5.11 -8.14
CA ILE A 10 -10.72 5.10 -7.41
C ILE A 10 -10.49 3.74 -6.74
N VAL A 11 -9.33 3.15 -6.97
CA VAL A 11 -8.79 2.06 -6.16
C VAL A 11 -8.05 2.68 -4.98
N ILE A 12 -8.74 2.86 -3.85
CA ILE A 12 -8.16 3.41 -2.62
C ILE A 12 -7.46 2.26 -1.90
N VAL A 13 -6.14 2.28 -1.90
CA VAL A 13 -5.32 1.18 -1.37
C VAL A 13 -4.75 1.52 0.00
N GLU A 14 -4.94 0.63 0.95
CA GLU A 14 -4.26 0.66 2.24
C GLU A 14 -3.92 -0.75 2.70
N ASN A 15 -2.66 -0.96 3.09
CA ASN A 15 -2.20 -2.21 3.70
C ASN A 15 -2.51 -3.48 2.87
N GLY A 16 -2.36 -3.39 1.55
CA GLY A 16 -2.64 -4.50 0.64
C GLY A 16 -4.11 -4.81 0.41
N LYS A 17 -5.00 -3.96 0.94
CA LYS A 17 -6.45 -4.01 0.73
C LYS A 17 -6.90 -2.78 -0.06
N TYR A 18 -8.09 -2.83 -0.61
CA TYR A 18 -8.73 -1.69 -1.26
C TYR A 18 -10.20 -1.58 -0.83
N ILE A 19 -10.75 -0.38 -0.96
CA ILE A 19 -12.13 -0.09 -0.57
C ILE A 19 -13.10 -0.51 -1.67
N LEU A 20 -14.18 -1.14 -1.23
CA LEU A 20 -15.40 -1.37 -2.01
C LEU A 20 -16.61 -0.81 -1.29
N LEU A 21 -17.53 -0.29 -2.07
CA LEU A 21 -18.83 0.18 -1.64
C LEU A 21 -19.92 -0.77 -2.11
N LYS A 22 -20.85 -1.08 -1.23
CA LYS A 22 -22.03 -1.89 -1.54
C LYS A 22 -23.18 -1.00 -1.99
N HIS A 23 -23.58 -1.16 -3.22
CA HIS A 23 -24.70 -0.45 -3.80
C HIS A 23 -25.97 -1.31 -3.75
N TRP A 24 -27.07 -0.68 -3.38
CA TRP A 24 -28.39 -1.28 -3.49
C TRP A 24 -29.13 -0.74 -4.72
N VAL A 25 -29.47 -1.62 -5.66
CA VAL A 25 -30.29 -1.31 -6.82
C VAL A 25 -31.77 -1.48 -6.42
N LYS A 26 -32.42 -0.39 -6.10
CA LYS A 26 -33.77 -0.38 -5.49
C LYS A 26 -34.82 -1.06 -6.37
N LEU A 27 -34.79 -0.81 -7.69
CA LEU A 27 -35.77 -1.37 -8.63
C LEU A 27 -35.63 -2.90 -8.80
N GLU A 28 -34.41 -3.43 -8.69
CA GLU A 28 -34.12 -4.84 -8.88
C GLU A 28 -33.99 -5.59 -7.54
N ASN A 29 -34.04 -4.87 -6.42
CA ASN A 29 -33.81 -5.39 -5.08
C ASN A 29 -32.54 -6.27 -4.98
N ARG A 30 -31.46 -5.82 -5.63
CA ARG A 30 -30.18 -6.51 -5.62
C ARG A 30 -29.04 -5.61 -5.14
N TYR A 31 -27.97 -6.25 -4.72
CA TYR A 31 -26.76 -5.59 -4.27
C TYR A 31 -25.58 -5.94 -5.16
N PHE A 32 -24.61 -5.02 -5.28
CA PHE A 32 -23.33 -5.28 -5.89
C PHE A 32 -22.23 -4.46 -5.22
N TRP A 33 -20.99 -4.92 -5.33
CA TRP A 33 -19.82 -4.22 -4.84
C TRP A 33 -19.12 -3.51 -6.00
N ALA A 34 -18.76 -2.24 -5.80
CA ALA A 34 -18.06 -1.42 -6.78
C ALA A 34 -16.99 -0.54 -6.12
N LEU A 35 -16.09 0.01 -6.95
CA LEU A 35 -15.14 1.02 -6.53
C LEU A 35 -15.89 2.34 -6.23
N PRO A 36 -15.41 3.13 -5.25
CA PRO A 36 -15.87 4.51 -5.06
C PRO A 36 -15.74 5.29 -6.37
N GLY A 37 -16.69 6.15 -6.66
CA GLY A 37 -16.63 7.00 -7.83
C GLY A 37 -17.97 7.35 -8.44
N GLY A 38 -17.98 8.42 -9.24
CA GLY A 38 -19.16 8.99 -9.87
C GLY A 38 -18.85 9.81 -11.10
N GLY A 39 -19.76 10.68 -11.47
CA GLY A 39 -19.64 11.52 -12.66
C GLY A 39 -18.82 12.77 -12.41
N ARG A 40 -17.94 13.11 -13.33
CA ARG A 40 -17.25 14.40 -13.33
C ARG A 40 -18.26 15.54 -13.47
N GLU A 41 -18.15 16.54 -12.62
CA GLU A 41 -18.95 17.76 -12.69
C GLU A 41 -18.39 18.78 -13.69
N LYS A 42 -19.22 19.77 -14.05
CA LYS A 42 -18.83 20.80 -15.01
C LYS A 42 -17.77 21.72 -14.40
N GLY A 43 -16.62 21.82 -15.08
CA GLY A 43 -15.49 22.64 -14.66
C GLY A 43 -14.51 21.97 -13.72
N GLU A 44 -14.80 20.76 -13.29
CA GLU A 44 -13.95 19.95 -12.44
C GLU A 44 -12.93 19.16 -13.28
N SER A 45 -11.70 18.99 -12.81
CA SER A 45 -10.75 18.06 -13.39
C SER A 45 -11.13 16.61 -13.06
N LEU A 46 -10.50 15.62 -13.69
CA LEU A 46 -10.73 14.21 -13.37
C LEU A 46 -10.20 13.86 -11.97
N GLU A 47 -9.08 14.45 -11.58
CA GLU A 47 -8.46 14.31 -10.27
C GLU A 47 -9.32 14.90 -9.16
N GLU A 48 -9.85 16.12 -9.37
CA GLU A 48 -10.77 16.77 -8.42
C GLU A 48 -12.03 15.93 -8.23
N ALA A 49 -12.61 15.42 -9.32
CA ALA A 49 -13.75 14.52 -9.26
C ALA A 49 -13.44 13.26 -8.44
N ALA A 50 -12.29 12.64 -8.68
CA ALA A 50 -11.90 11.43 -7.96
C ALA A 50 -11.72 11.68 -6.44
N ILE A 51 -11.10 12.80 -6.06
CA ILE A 51 -10.90 13.18 -4.65
C ILE A 51 -12.25 13.51 -3.99
N ARG A 52 -13.13 14.25 -4.67
CA ARG A 52 -14.48 14.56 -4.17
C ARG A 52 -15.30 13.29 -3.92
N GLU A 53 -15.38 12.40 -4.91
CA GLU A 53 -16.13 11.14 -4.81
C GLU A 53 -15.60 10.24 -3.68
N ALA A 54 -14.27 10.13 -3.56
CA ALA A 54 -13.66 9.40 -2.44
C ALA A 54 -14.11 9.97 -1.09
N LYS A 55 -14.10 11.30 -0.94
CA LYS A 55 -14.50 11.98 0.29
C LYS A 55 -15.99 11.79 0.61
N GLU A 56 -16.84 11.96 -0.38
CA GLU A 56 -18.29 11.88 -0.24
C GLU A 56 -18.75 10.46 0.09
N GLU A 57 -18.23 9.48 -0.62
CA GLU A 57 -18.68 8.09 -0.52
C GLU A 57 -17.98 7.27 0.58
N THR A 58 -16.74 7.64 0.96
CA THR A 58 -15.94 6.86 1.93
C THR A 58 -15.56 7.61 3.20
N GLY A 59 -15.72 8.94 3.23
CA GLY A 59 -15.28 9.80 4.34
C GLY A 59 -13.77 10.05 4.40
N LEU A 60 -12.98 9.46 3.49
CA LEU A 60 -11.52 9.57 3.48
C LEU A 60 -11.04 10.79 2.70
N ASP A 61 -10.02 11.45 3.21
CA ASP A 61 -9.16 12.32 2.42
C ASP A 61 -8.06 11.45 1.81
N ILE A 62 -7.90 11.53 0.50
CA ILE A 62 -6.96 10.67 -0.24
C ILE A 62 -5.94 11.51 -1.00
N GLU A 63 -4.79 10.91 -1.29
CA GLU A 63 -3.83 11.40 -2.26
C GLU A 63 -3.77 10.42 -3.45
N LEU A 64 -3.84 10.98 -4.67
CA LEU A 64 -3.81 10.18 -5.90
C LEU A 64 -2.37 9.94 -6.34
N PHE A 65 -2.10 8.73 -6.80
CA PHE A 65 -0.90 8.43 -7.58
C PHE A 65 -1.06 8.98 -9.00
N PRO A 66 0.03 9.36 -9.65
CA PRO A 66 -0.01 9.90 -11.02
C PRO A 66 -0.21 8.80 -12.07
N LEU A 67 -1.15 7.90 -11.81
CA LEU A 67 -1.48 6.77 -12.66
C LEU A 67 -2.98 6.73 -12.90
N ILE A 68 -3.35 6.53 -14.15
CA ILE A 68 -4.74 6.33 -14.59
C ILE A 68 -4.86 5.12 -15.50
N TYR A 69 -6.01 4.46 -15.43
CA TYR A 69 -6.40 3.42 -16.38
C TYR A 69 -7.72 3.84 -17.03
N GLU A 70 -7.70 3.98 -18.35
CA GLU A 70 -8.87 4.34 -19.14
C GLU A 70 -9.57 3.10 -19.68
N SER A 71 -10.88 3.09 -19.62
CA SER A 71 -11.71 1.98 -20.12
C SER A 71 -13.05 2.48 -20.65
N LEU A 72 -13.79 1.58 -21.30
CA LEU A 72 -15.14 1.86 -21.77
C LEU A 72 -16.16 1.35 -20.77
N PRO A 73 -17.31 2.05 -20.61
CA PRO A 73 -18.43 1.55 -19.84
C PRO A 73 -18.92 0.19 -20.36
N PRO A 74 -19.40 -0.71 -19.48
CA PRO A 74 -19.80 -2.06 -19.87
C PRO A 74 -21.07 -2.10 -20.71
N ILE A 75 -21.87 -1.04 -20.70
CA ILE A 75 -23.17 -0.98 -21.33
C ILE A 75 -23.15 0.06 -22.47
N LYS A 76 -23.55 -0.36 -23.66
CA LYS A 76 -23.56 0.48 -24.88
C LYS A 76 -24.38 1.80 -24.74
N ASN A 77 -25.34 1.84 -23.82
CA ASN A 77 -26.18 2.99 -23.52
C ASN A 77 -25.93 3.57 -22.13
N SER A 78 -24.71 3.43 -21.61
CA SER A 78 -24.30 4.08 -20.36
C SER A 78 -24.53 5.59 -20.43
N MET A 79 -24.83 6.21 -19.29
CA MET A 79 -24.83 7.67 -19.15
C MET A 79 -23.44 8.27 -19.35
N TYR A 80 -22.39 7.46 -19.23
CA TYR A 80 -20.98 7.83 -19.42
C TYR A 80 -20.48 7.32 -20.77
N LYS A 81 -19.55 8.08 -21.38
CA LYS A 81 -18.85 7.67 -22.61
C LYS A 81 -17.53 6.97 -22.30
N ASN A 82 -16.86 7.41 -21.22
CA ASN A 82 -15.57 6.93 -20.79
C ASN A 82 -15.58 6.61 -19.29
N MET A 83 -14.65 5.76 -18.86
CA MET A 83 -14.36 5.48 -17.47
C MET A 83 -12.85 5.70 -17.24
N VAL A 84 -12.51 6.38 -16.14
CA VAL A 84 -11.12 6.61 -15.73
C VAL A 84 -10.97 6.10 -14.31
N THR A 85 -10.06 5.15 -14.14
CA THR A 85 -9.73 4.57 -12.84
C THR A 85 -8.44 5.16 -12.34
N PHE A 86 -8.49 5.74 -11.16
CA PHE A 86 -7.35 6.23 -10.40
C PHE A 86 -6.90 5.20 -9.37
N ILE A 87 -5.68 5.35 -8.88
CA ILE A 87 -5.21 4.67 -7.69
C ILE A 87 -4.73 5.72 -6.68
N GLY A 88 -5.07 5.55 -5.41
CA GLY A 88 -4.71 6.46 -4.35
C GLY A 88 -4.63 5.76 -3.01
N TYR A 89 -4.29 6.50 -1.98
CA TYR A 89 -4.20 6.02 -0.61
C TYR A 89 -4.77 7.06 0.37
N PRO A 90 -5.32 6.62 1.51
CA PRO A 90 -5.88 7.54 2.49
C PRO A 90 -4.76 8.29 3.21
N VAL A 91 -4.93 9.60 3.39
CA VAL A 91 -4.03 10.46 4.17
C VAL A 91 -4.68 10.90 5.47
N LYS A 92 -6.03 10.92 5.54
CA LYS A 92 -6.78 11.31 6.73
C LYS A 92 -8.20 10.74 6.69
N GLY A 93 -8.78 10.57 7.86
CA GLY A 93 -10.17 10.12 8.03
C GLY A 93 -10.26 8.64 8.35
N GLU A 94 -11.48 8.19 8.59
CA GLU A 94 -11.84 6.79 8.84
C GLU A 94 -12.85 6.36 7.77
N ALA A 95 -12.65 5.17 7.21
CA ALA A 95 -13.51 4.64 6.17
C ALA A 95 -14.91 4.34 6.73
N LYS A 96 -15.92 5.01 6.21
CA LYS A 96 -17.33 4.85 6.58
C LYS A 96 -18.20 5.05 5.36
N VAL A 97 -19.36 4.42 5.35
CA VAL A 97 -20.36 4.66 4.32
C VAL A 97 -20.73 6.14 4.32
N GLY A 98 -20.48 6.78 3.21
CA GLY A 98 -20.86 8.15 2.97
C GLY A 98 -22.23 8.26 2.32
N TYR A 99 -22.40 9.25 1.48
CA TYR A 99 -23.62 9.47 0.72
C TYR A 99 -23.27 9.73 -0.75
N ASP A 100 -24.16 9.34 -1.63
CA ASP A 100 -24.10 9.71 -3.04
C ASP A 100 -24.97 10.95 -3.22
N PRO A 101 -24.38 12.15 -3.51
CA PRO A 101 -25.13 13.38 -3.67
C PRO A 101 -25.90 13.44 -4.99
N GLU A 102 -25.74 12.50 -5.89
CA GLU A 102 -26.42 12.45 -7.18
C GLU A 102 -27.94 12.29 -7.00
N GLU A 103 -28.65 13.43 -6.84
CA GLU A 103 -30.10 13.44 -6.60
C GLU A 103 -30.90 12.66 -7.63
N GLU A 104 -30.43 12.63 -8.89
CA GLU A 104 -31.06 11.90 -9.99
C GLU A 104 -31.03 10.37 -9.78
N LEU A 105 -30.04 9.87 -9.03
CA LEU A 105 -29.84 8.45 -8.76
C LEU A 105 -30.39 7.99 -7.41
N LYS A 106 -30.75 8.90 -6.50
CA LYS A 106 -31.25 8.58 -5.15
C LYS A 106 -32.45 7.60 -5.15
N ASN A 107 -33.28 7.63 -6.18
CA ASN A 107 -34.41 6.72 -6.32
C ASN A 107 -34.05 5.37 -6.92
N LEU A 108 -32.89 5.25 -7.52
CA LEU A 108 -32.42 4.04 -8.23
C LEU A 108 -31.38 3.26 -7.43
N TYR A 109 -30.47 3.98 -6.77
CA TYR A 109 -29.33 3.41 -6.04
C TYR A 109 -29.25 3.95 -4.63
N GLY A 110 -28.50 3.26 -3.78
CA GLY A 110 -28.13 3.71 -2.45
C GLY A 110 -26.87 3.03 -1.99
N LEU A 111 -26.00 3.77 -1.31
CA LEU A 111 -24.83 3.21 -0.62
C LEU A 111 -25.30 2.61 0.69
N VAL A 112 -24.96 1.36 0.98
CA VAL A 112 -25.45 0.64 2.16
C VAL A 112 -24.37 0.03 3.03
N ASP A 113 -23.16 -0.17 2.47
CA ASP A 113 -22.05 -0.80 3.20
C ASP A 113 -20.72 -0.42 2.58
N ILE A 114 -19.63 -0.59 3.35
CA ILE A 114 -18.25 -0.36 2.94
C ILE A 114 -17.37 -1.48 3.49
N LYS A 115 -16.40 -1.96 2.71
CA LYS A 115 -15.43 -2.94 3.18
C LYS A 115 -14.03 -2.72 2.60
N TRP A 116 -13.04 -3.17 3.34
CA TRP A 116 -11.69 -3.39 2.85
C TRP A 116 -11.56 -4.82 2.35
N GLN A 117 -11.21 -5.00 1.08
CA GLN A 117 -11.01 -6.31 0.44
C GLN A 117 -9.54 -6.47 0.06
N ASP A 118 -8.98 -7.69 0.19
CA ASP A 118 -7.61 -7.99 -0.27
C ASP A 118 -7.48 -7.72 -1.77
N LEU A 119 -6.38 -7.12 -2.21
CA LEU A 119 -6.13 -6.79 -3.62
C LEU A 119 -6.16 -8.00 -4.56
N ARG A 120 -5.97 -9.19 -4.02
CA ARG A 120 -5.98 -10.46 -4.78
C ARG A 120 -7.35 -11.13 -4.79
N ASP A 121 -8.23 -10.74 -3.88
CA ASP A 121 -9.57 -11.29 -3.78
C ASP A 121 -10.50 -10.65 -4.82
N LYS A 122 -11.17 -11.49 -5.62
CA LYS A 122 -12.11 -11.09 -6.67
C LYS A 122 -13.55 -11.48 -6.34
N GLU A 123 -13.78 -12.02 -5.15
CA GLU A 123 -15.11 -12.49 -4.75
C GLU A 123 -16.12 -11.35 -4.68
N GLY A 124 -17.27 -11.56 -5.29
CA GLY A 124 -18.38 -10.59 -5.31
C GLY A 124 -18.19 -9.40 -6.25
N LEU A 125 -17.12 -9.36 -7.04
CA LEU A 125 -16.86 -8.30 -8.00
C LEU A 125 -17.51 -8.57 -9.35
N THR A 126 -17.87 -7.48 -10.04
CA THR A 126 -18.26 -7.56 -11.46
C THR A 126 -17.03 -7.71 -12.35
N GLU A 127 -17.21 -8.27 -13.55
CA GLU A 127 -16.11 -8.36 -14.55
C GLU A 127 -15.48 -7.00 -14.87
N VAL A 128 -16.27 -5.93 -14.88
CA VAL A 128 -15.82 -4.56 -15.10
C VAL A 128 -14.91 -4.10 -13.97
N THR A 129 -15.34 -4.31 -12.73
CA THR A 129 -14.54 -3.95 -11.56
C THR A 129 -13.21 -4.72 -11.54
N ILE A 130 -13.24 -6.02 -11.87
CA ILE A 130 -12.03 -6.85 -11.97
C ILE A 130 -11.08 -6.32 -13.05
N ARG A 131 -11.61 -5.99 -14.23
CA ARG A 131 -10.84 -5.43 -15.35
C ARG A 131 -10.16 -4.13 -14.95
N ASP A 132 -10.90 -3.21 -14.34
CA ASP A 132 -10.42 -1.87 -14.06
C ASP A 132 -9.39 -1.87 -12.91
N ILE A 133 -9.61 -2.68 -11.87
CA ILE A 133 -8.61 -2.94 -10.83
C ILE A 133 -7.35 -3.57 -11.44
N GLY A 134 -7.50 -4.60 -12.27
CA GLY A 134 -6.37 -5.24 -12.94
C GLY A 134 -5.56 -4.25 -13.77
N GLY A 135 -6.23 -3.45 -14.59
CA GLY A 135 -5.57 -2.48 -15.46
C GLY A 135 -4.76 -1.42 -14.71
N ILE A 136 -5.28 -0.88 -13.60
CA ILE A 136 -4.51 0.11 -12.82
C ILE A 136 -3.39 -0.54 -12.00
N LEU A 137 -3.58 -1.77 -11.50
CA LEU A 137 -2.52 -2.49 -10.79
C LEU A 137 -1.38 -2.92 -11.72
N ASP A 138 -1.69 -3.31 -12.95
CA ASP A 138 -0.67 -3.60 -13.97
C ASP A 138 0.16 -2.35 -14.29
N LYS A 139 -0.49 -1.18 -14.41
CA LYS A 139 0.23 0.08 -14.55
C LYS A 139 1.12 0.39 -13.34
N LEU A 140 0.63 0.16 -12.13
CA LEU A 140 1.43 0.34 -10.91
C LEU A 140 2.69 -0.54 -10.89
N GLN A 141 2.68 -1.69 -11.57
CA GLN A 141 3.84 -2.58 -11.69
C GLN A 141 4.79 -2.18 -12.80
N THR A 142 4.27 -1.66 -13.91
CA THR A 142 5.05 -1.37 -15.13
C THR A 142 5.60 0.05 -15.18
N GLU A 143 4.95 0.99 -14.52
CA GLU A 143 5.43 2.38 -14.46
C GLU A 143 6.64 2.50 -13.51
N ASN A 144 7.50 3.47 -13.80
CA ASN A 144 8.74 3.70 -13.04
C ASN A 144 8.45 4.42 -11.70
N ILE A 145 7.74 3.72 -10.82
CA ILE A 145 7.50 4.15 -9.44
C ILE A 145 8.58 3.54 -8.55
N GLU A 146 9.20 4.36 -7.72
CA GLU A 146 10.22 3.90 -6.79
C GLU A 146 9.64 2.80 -5.87
N GLU A 147 10.36 1.68 -5.78
CA GLU A 147 9.96 0.54 -4.97
C GLU A 147 10.89 0.37 -3.77
N GLU A 148 10.33 0.38 -2.58
CA GLU A 148 11.02 0.02 -1.36
C GLU A 148 10.61 -1.39 -0.90
N LYS A 149 11.59 -2.22 -0.56
CA LYS A 149 11.37 -3.53 0.07
C LYS A 149 11.83 -3.47 1.51
N ILE A 150 10.86 -3.55 2.43
CA ILE A 150 11.12 -3.46 3.85
C ILE A 150 11.04 -4.86 4.46
N PHE A 151 12.08 -5.21 5.21
CA PHE A 151 12.16 -6.44 5.96
C PHE A 151 12.12 -6.13 7.45
N LEU A 152 11.04 -6.56 8.10
CA LEU A 152 10.88 -6.49 9.55
C LEU A 152 11.22 -7.85 10.14
N ILE A 153 12.35 -7.93 10.79
CA ILE A 153 12.85 -9.14 11.42
C ILE A 153 12.42 -9.13 12.88
N TYR A 154 11.82 -10.21 13.37
CA TYR A 154 11.32 -10.26 14.72
C TYR A 154 11.52 -11.63 15.38
N GLU A 155 11.60 -11.61 16.72
CA GLU A 155 11.47 -12.79 17.57
C GLU A 155 10.10 -12.81 18.21
N GLN A 156 9.50 -13.99 18.31
CA GLN A 156 8.26 -14.18 19.06
C GLN A 156 8.62 -14.66 20.48
N LYS A 157 8.31 -13.83 21.49
CA LYS A 157 8.46 -14.18 22.91
C LYS A 157 7.09 -14.20 23.56
N ASP A 158 6.61 -15.39 23.85
CA ASP A 158 5.24 -15.60 24.33
C ASP A 158 4.21 -15.00 23.34
N ASN A 159 3.46 -14.00 23.77
CA ASN A 159 2.48 -13.31 22.94
C ASN A 159 2.97 -11.94 22.41
N VAL A 160 4.28 -11.63 22.58
CA VAL A 160 4.85 -10.34 22.17
C VAL A 160 5.85 -10.55 21.04
N ARG A 161 5.77 -9.70 20.00
CA ARG A 161 6.79 -9.59 18.97
C ARG A 161 7.82 -8.56 19.39
N GLU A 162 9.09 -8.93 19.31
CA GLU A 162 10.21 -8.01 19.47
C GLU A 162 10.93 -7.88 18.13
N TYR A 163 10.98 -6.65 17.59
CA TYR A 163 11.59 -6.37 16.29
C TYR A 163 13.06 -6.03 16.43
N LEU A 164 13.85 -6.58 15.51
CA LEU A 164 15.27 -6.28 15.39
C LEU A 164 15.47 -4.84 14.90
N VAL A 165 16.22 -4.07 15.65
CA VAL A 165 16.60 -2.71 15.31
C VAL A 165 18.11 -2.64 15.10
N LEU A 166 18.53 -2.13 13.96
CA LEU A 166 19.94 -1.90 13.63
C LEU A 166 20.37 -0.56 14.20
N ASN A 167 21.32 -0.58 15.15
CA ASN A 167 21.79 0.63 15.83
C ASN A 167 22.94 1.30 15.07
N ASN A 168 22.89 2.64 14.96
CA ASN A 168 23.99 3.50 14.47
C ASN A 168 24.58 3.09 13.10
N ILE A 169 23.76 2.70 12.17
CA ILE A 169 24.23 2.43 10.80
C ILE A 169 24.20 3.74 10.03
N ASN A 170 25.31 4.49 10.08
CA ASN A 170 25.48 5.74 9.32
C ASN A 170 25.54 5.52 7.82
N ASN A 171 25.98 4.35 7.37
CA ASN A 171 26.00 3.92 5.98
C ASN A 171 26.13 2.41 5.94
N ILE A 172 25.08 1.73 5.60
CA ILE A 172 25.15 0.32 5.22
C ILE A 172 26.08 0.14 4.01
N ARG A 173 26.26 1.18 3.17
CA ARG A 173 27.20 1.23 2.04
C ARG A 173 28.64 0.85 2.43
N ASP A 174 29.08 1.27 3.61
CA ASP A 174 30.48 1.04 4.02
C ASP A 174 30.73 -0.39 4.53
N GLN A 175 29.70 -1.18 4.69
CA GLN A 175 29.79 -2.56 5.20
C GLN A 175 29.58 -3.64 4.11
N CYS A 176 29.01 -3.28 2.97
CA CYS A 176 28.94 -4.15 1.80
C CYS A 176 30.23 -3.96 0.99
N SER A 177 31.17 -4.86 1.15
CA SER A 177 32.44 -4.90 0.38
C SER A 177 32.27 -5.34 -1.08
N SER A 178 31.07 -5.22 -1.65
CA SER A 178 30.81 -5.58 -3.04
C SER A 178 31.17 -4.41 -3.99
N PRO A 179 32.16 -4.56 -4.88
CA PRO A 179 32.60 -3.50 -5.79
C PRO A 179 31.63 -3.22 -6.96
N TYR A 180 30.45 -3.83 -6.99
CA TYR A 180 29.51 -3.76 -8.11
C TYR A 180 28.27 -2.92 -7.83
N ILE A 181 28.43 -1.74 -7.22
CA ILE A 181 27.34 -0.76 -7.11
C ILE A 181 27.29 0.04 -8.41
N ASN A 182 26.38 -0.28 -9.29
CA ASN A 182 26.17 0.46 -10.54
C ASN A 182 25.25 1.66 -10.27
N LYS A 183 25.70 2.88 -10.54
CA LYS A 183 25.05 4.14 -10.17
C LYS A 183 23.82 4.53 -11.02
N ASN A 184 23.44 3.72 -12.01
CA ASN A 184 22.49 4.13 -13.06
C ASN A 184 21.28 3.20 -13.28
N VAL A 185 20.88 2.41 -12.30
CA VAL A 185 19.66 1.58 -12.41
C VAL A 185 18.65 2.06 -11.39
N SER A 186 17.37 2.16 -11.77
CA SER A 186 16.24 2.43 -10.87
C SER A 186 16.28 1.44 -9.70
N ASP A 187 16.68 1.92 -8.55
CA ASP A 187 17.15 1.10 -7.46
C ASP A 187 15.98 0.64 -6.60
N ASN A 188 15.67 -0.64 -6.63
CA ASN A 188 14.85 -1.28 -5.61
C ASN A 188 15.61 -1.23 -4.27
N GLU A 189 15.19 -0.36 -3.40
CA GLU A 189 15.84 -0.13 -2.11
C GLU A 189 15.41 -1.20 -1.09
N ILE A 190 16.39 -1.92 -0.52
CA ILE A 190 16.14 -2.84 0.61
C ILE A 190 16.35 -2.08 1.90
N LYS A 191 15.33 -2.07 2.77
CA LYS A 191 15.35 -1.34 4.03
C LYS A 191 15.04 -2.24 5.23
N PHE A 192 15.61 -1.87 6.37
CA PHE A 192 15.40 -2.49 7.68
C PHE A 192 15.05 -1.44 8.72
N LEU A 193 14.45 -1.86 9.83
CA LEU A 193 14.20 -0.97 10.95
C LEU A 193 15.51 -0.56 11.62
N CYS A 194 15.71 0.74 11.75
CA CYS A 194 16.94 1.34 12.30
C CYS A 194 16.62 2.42 13.33
N LEU A 195 17.54 2.59 14.28
CA LEU A 195 17.57 3.73 15.18
C LEU A 195 18.67 4.69 14.70
N ASN A 196 18.30 5.93 14.38
CA ASN A 196 19.24 6.95 13.93
C ASN A 196 19.98 7.60 15.13
N LYS A 197 20.87 8.57 14.86
CA LYS A 197 21.66 9.26 15.89
C LYS A 197 20.82 10.16 16.79
N ASP A 198 19.68 10.60 16.31
CA ASP A 198 18.75 11.49 17.01
C ASP A 198 17.70 10.69 17.82
N ASN A 199 17.93 9.39 17.99
CA ASN A 199 17.03 8.45 18.64
C ASN A 199 15.64 8.35 17.97
N GLU A 200 15.58 8.54 16.66
CA GLU A 200 14.36 8.29 15.89
C GLU A 200 14.44 6.93 15.21
N TYR A 201 13.32 6.20 15.23
CA TYR A 201 13.17 4.99 14.42
C TYR A 201 12.82 5.35 12.98
N SER A 202 13.51 4.73 12.05
CA SER A 202 13.30 4.94 10.62
C SER A 202 13.62 3.66 9.83
N PHE A 203 13.25 3.63 8.56
CA PHE A 203 13.75 2.59 7.67
C PHE A 203 15.06 3.05 7.05
N CYS A 204 16.10 2.28 7.28
CA CYS A 204 17.41 2.48 6.66
C CYS A 204 17.77 1.31 5.78
N GLY A 205 18.47 1.55 4.68
CA GLY A 205 18.86 0.51 3.74
C GLY A 205 19.82 1.01 2.68
N ASN A 206 20.14 0.11 1.78
CA ASN A 206 21.01 0.38 0.63
C ASN A 206 20.23 0.24 -0.67
N ASN A 207 20.60 1.08 -1.63
CA ASN A 207 20.25 0.89 -3.02
C ASN A 207 21.06 -0.32 -3.54
N CYS A 208 20.47 -1.50 -3.51
CA CYS A 208 21.02 -2.67 -4.14
C CYS A 208 20.29 -2.94 -5.45
N SER A 209 21.01 -2.94 -6.56
CA SER A 209 20.47 -3.42 -7.84
C SER A 209 20.10 -4.90 -7.69
N LEU A 210 18.83 -5.21 -7.61
CA LEU A 210 18.29 -6.58 -7.45
C LEU A 210 18.58 -7.52 -8.63
N ASN A 211 19.14 -7.00 -9.71
CA ASN A 211 19.53 -7.80 -10.88
C ASN A 211 20.87 -8.52 -10.71
N SER A 212 21.61 -8.26 -9.63
CA SER A 212 22.79 -9.07 -9.32
C SER A 212 22.38 -10.23 -8.41
N LYS A 213 22.70 -11.46 -8.78
CA LYS A 213 22.52 -12.67 -7.95
C LYS A 213 23.17 -12.57 -6.55
N ARG A 214 23.85 -11.46 -6.24
CA ARG A 214 24.58 -11.19 -4.99
C ARG A 214 23.93 -10.19 -4.07
N CYS A 215 22.83 -9.55 -4.49
CA CYS A 215 22.09 -8.57 -3.67
C CYS A 215 20.68 -9.09 -3.37
N SER A 216 20.58 -10.26 -2.75
CA SER A 216 19.32 -10.72 -2.19
C SER A 216 19.25 -10.32 -0.70
N TRP A 217 18.05 -10.19 -0.16
CA TRP A 217 17.85 -9.94 1.28
C TRP A 217 18.50 -11.07 2.13
N GLU A 218 18.59 -12.29 1.59
CA GLU A 218 19.23 -13.44 2.22
C GLU A 218 20.74 -13.22 2.40
N VAL A 219 21.42 -12.74 1.37
CA VAL A 219 22.85 -12.41 1.45
C VAL A 219 23.06 -11.30 2.46
N TYR A 220 22.18 -10.30 2.47
CA TYR A 220 22.23 -9.22 3.44
C TYR A 220 22.09 -9.73 4.88
N LEU A 221 21.13 -10.59 5.16
CA LEU A 221 20.96 -11.19 6.49
C LEU A 221 22.19 -12.00 6.91
N GLN A 222 22.79 -12.77 5.99
CA GLN A 222 23.96 -13.57 6.30
C GLN A 222 25.21 -12.71 6.53
N GLU A 223 25.51 -11.79 5.61
CA GLU A 223 26.76 -11.02 5.65
C GLU A 223 26.74 -9.91 6.71
N ILE A 224 25.60 -9.24 6.86
CA ILE A 224 25.49 -8.08 7.77
C ILE A 224 25.05 -8.50 9.15
N LEU A 225 24.07 -9.37 9.28
CA LEU A 225 23.52 -9.78 10.58
C LEU A 225 24.08 -11.11 11.08
N GLY A 226 24.77 -11.87 10.23
CA GLY A 226 25.29 -13.19 10.58
C GLY A 226 24.19 -14.26 10.75
N ILE A 227 22.97 -13.97 10.30
CA ILE A 227 21.81 -14.86 10.43
C ILE A 227 21.90 -15.97 9.38
N LYS A 228 21.85 -17.24 9.83
CA LYS A 228 21.84 -18.37 8.90
C LYS A 228 20.45 -18.57 8.31
N LEU A 229 20.32 -18.59 6.98
CA LEU A 229 19.04 -18.72 6.26
C LEU A 229 18.19 -19.93 6.66
N LYS A 230 18.84 -21.05 7.07
CA LYS A 230 18.13 -22.24 7.58
C LYS A 230 17.26 -21.97 8.80
N ASN A 231 17.44 -20.83 9.43
CA ASN A 231 16.77 -20.43 10.67
C ASN A 231 15.71 -19.37 10.43
N VAL A 232 15.58 -18.90 9.20
CA VAL A 232 14.45 -18.08 8.76
C VAL A 232 13.29 -19.02 8.45
N THR A 233 12.26 -18.94 9.25
CA THR A 233 11.03 -19.67 9.01
C THR A 233 10.16 -18.96 7.97
N GLU A 234 8.96 -19.37 7.81
CA GLU A 234 8.01 -18.88 6.83
C GLU A 234 7.88 -17.34 6.84
N GLN A 235 8.20 -16.70 5.70
CA GLN A 235 8.07 -15.25 5.55
C GLN A 235 6.62 -14.88 5.32
N LYS A 236 6.17 -13.79 5.93
CA LYS A 236 4.83 -13.25 5.70
C LYS A 236 4.91 -11.91 4.96
N LYS A 237 4.43 -11.88 3.72
CA LYS A 237 4.27 -10.63 2.95
C LYS A 237 3.01 -9.92 3.41
N LEU A 238 3.11 -8.64 3.79
CA LEU A 238 1.98 -7.86 4.28
C LEU A 238 1.17 -7.19 3.15
N GLY A 239 1.75 -7.02 1.97
CA GLY A 239 1.09 -6.35 0.86
C GLY A 239 1.80 -5.07 0.43
N ILE A 240 1.09 -4.26 -0.36
CA ILE A 240 1.61 -3.03 -0.94
C ILE A 240 1.10 -1.84 -0.14
N PHE A 241 2.02 -0.97 0.28
CA PHE A 241 1.74 0.31 0.90
C PHE A 241 2.15 1.42 -0.06
N LEU A 242 1.23 2.33 -0.34
CA LEU A 242 1.46 3.49 -1.18
C LEU A 242 1.69 4.72 -0.31
N TYR A 243 2.66 5.55 -0.66
CA TYR A 243 2.91 6.81 0.04
C TYR A 243 3.70 7.79 -0.82
N LYS A 244 3.74 9.05 -0.37
CA LYS A 244 4.50 10.13 -1.00
C LYS A 244 5.48 10.73 0.00
N LYS A 245 6.70 10.98 -0.46
CA LYS A 245 7.75 11.64 0.32
C LYS A 245 8.53 12.58 -0.59
N ASN A 246 8.70 13.84 -0.16
CA ASN A 246 9.44 14.86 -0.93
C ASN A 246 8.96 14.98 -2.39
N ASN A 247 7.65 14.96 -2.62
CA ASN A 247 6.99 14.96 -3.93
C ASN A 247 7.22 13.71 -4.82
N ASN A 248 7.92 12.70 -4.34
CA ASN A 248 8.08 11.43 -5.03
C ASN A 248 7.08 10.40 -4.49
N PHE A 249 6.54 9.58 -5.40
CA PHE A 249 5.64 8.49 -5.08
C PHE A 249 6.40 7.18 -4.94
N PHE A 250 6.05 6.42 -3.91
CA PHE A 250 6.69 5.14 -3.58
C PHE A 250 5.66 4.04 -3.41
N LYS A 251 6.00 2.84 -3.86
CA LYS A 251 5.35 1.60 -3.46
C LYS A 251 6.28 0.84 -2.52
N ARG A 252 5.75 0.45 -1.38
CA ARG A 252 6.49 -0.23 -0.33
C ARG A 252 5.96 -1.65 -0.14
N ASN A 253 6.83 -2.63 -0.30
CA ASN A 253 6.54 -4.03 -0.03
C ASN A 253 7.15 -4.44 1.30
N ILE A 254 6.32 -4.87 2.24
CA ILE A 254 6.76 -5.23 3.58
C ILE A 254 6.72 -6.74 3.75
N THR A 255 7.82 -7.28 4.26
CA THR A 255 7.96 -8.70 4.57
C THR A 255 8.36 -8.86 6.04
N LEU A 256 7.56 -9.64 6.79
CA LEU A 256 7.91 -10.08 8.13
C LEU A 256 8.76 -11.34 8.08
N ILE A 257 9.83 -11.34 8.85
CA ILE A 257 10.78 -12.45 8.93
C ILE A 257 10.90 -12.90 10.40
N PRO A 258 10.26 -14.02 10.78
CA PRO A 258 10.42 -14.56 12.12
C PRO A 258 11.78 -15.24 12.27
N LEU A 259 12.46 -14.97 13.38
CA LEU A 259 13.70 -15.63 13.80
C LEU A 259 13.39 -16.77 14.79
N LYS A 260 14.14 -17.86 14.69
CA LYS A 260 14.16 -18.91 15.72
C LYS A 260 15.01 -18.45 16.92
N LYS A 261 14.56 -18.76 18.12
CA LYS A 261 15.10 -18.35 19.41
C LYS A 261 16.60 -18.62 19.67
N GLU A 262 17.27 -19.40 18.83
CA GLU A 262 18.65 -19.90 19.05
C GLU A 262 19.73 -19.15 18.24
N GLU A 263 19.37 -18.06 17.56
CA GLU A 263 20.31 -17.37 16.70
C GLU A 263 21.14 -16.35 17.47
N LYS A 264 22.46 -16.55 17.42
CA LYS A 264 23.39 -15.51 17.84
C LYS A 264 23.56 -14.51 16.70
N ILE A 265 23.02 -13.32 16.87
CA ILE A 265 23.24 -12.19 15.97
C ILE A 265 24.56 -11.51 16.38
N TYR A 266 25.51 -11.44 15.48
CA TYR A 266 26.91 -11.10 15.81
C TYR A 266 27.21 -9.59 15.82
N LYS A 267 26.24 -8.70 15.47
CA LYS A 267 26.50 -7.24 15.39
C LYS A 267 25.65 -6.43 16.36
N LYS A 268 26.04 -5.17 16.60
CA LYS A 268 25.30 -4.23 17.44
C LYS A 268 23.85 -4.05 16.95
N HIS A 269 22.94 -4.65 17.66
CA HIS A 269 21.51 -4.57 17.43
C HIS A 269 20.80 -4.54 18.78
N THR A 270 19.57 -4.08 18.76
CA THR A 270 18.65 -4.17 19.88
C THR A 270 17.35 -4.78 19.39
N PHE A 271 16.58 -5.35 20.32
CA PHE A 271 15.20 -5.74 20.05
C PHE A 271 14.29 -4.73 20.74
N ILE A 272 13.25 -4.30 20.03
CA ILE A 272 12.20 -3.44 20.56
C ILE A 272 10.86 -4.14 20.49
N LYS A 273 10.07 -4.03 21.56
CA LYS A 273 8.70 -4.54 21.57
C LYS A 273 7.82 -3.73 20.61
N GLU A 274 6.87 -4.40 19.97
CA GLU A 274 5.91 -3.77 19.06
C GLU A 274 5.20 -2.56 19.69
N GLU A 275 4.75 -2.69 20.93
CA GLU A 275 4.07 -1.61 21.66
C GLU A 275 4.98 -0.41 21.97
N ASP A 276 6.29 -0.62 22.10
CA ASP A 276 7.24 0.44 22.39
C ASP A 276 7.62 1.19 21.12
N VAL A 277 7.65 0.54 19.95
CA VAL A 277 7.82 1.22 18.65
C VAL A 277 6.76 2.31 18.48
N LEU A 278 5.52 2.04 18.85
CA LEU A 278 4.39 2.98 18.70
C LEU A 278 4.41 4.13 19.74
N LYS A 279 5.20 4.04 20.80
CA LYS A 279 5.33 5.07 21.84
C LYS A 279 6.50 6.05 21.59
N GLU A 280 7.44 5.64 20.76
CA GLU A 280 8.66 6.40 20.48
C GLU A 280 8.41 7.48 19.40
N ASN A 281 9.40 8.34 19.22
CA ASN A 281 9.38 9.33 18.14
C ASN A 281 9.65 8.61 16.80
N ILE A 282 8.58 8.25 16.11
CA ILE A 282 8.61 7.52 14.84
C ILE A 282 7.90 8.30 13.74
N SER A 283 8.32 8.08 12.51
CA SER A 283 7.66 8.70 11.35
C SER A 283 6.23 8.18 11.18
N GLU A 284 5.36 9.01 10.65
CA GLU A 284 3.93 8.70 10.45
C GLU A 284 3.71 7.43 9.61
N ASP A 285 4.57 7.19 8.63
CA ASP A 285 4.55 5.98 7.79
C ASP A 285 4.89 4.71 8.59
N LEU A 286 5.79 4.78 9.58
CA LEU A 286 6.05 3.68 10.52
C LEU A 286 4.86 3.42 11.42
N VAL A 287 4.24 4.46 11.97
CA VAL A 287 3.03 4.33 12.79
C VAL A 287 1.97 3.53 12.03
N ARG A 288 1.70 3.87 10.78
CA ARG A 288 0.71 3.18 9.94
C ARG A 288 1.04 1.69 9.77
N ILE A 289 2.30 1.37 9.49
CA ILE A 289 2.76 -0.01 9.30
C ILE A 289 2.62 -0.84 10.57
N PHE A 290 3.12 -0.33 11.71
CA PHE A 290 3.05 -1.06 12.97
C PHE A 290 1.65 -1.16 13.55
N THR A 291 0.80 -0.14 13.36
CA THR A 291 -0.63 -0.23 13.70
C THR A 291 -1.30 -1.34 12.88
N PHE A 292 -1.05 -1.39 11.59
CA PHE A 292 -1.59 -2.47 10.75
C PHE A 292 -1.13 -3.86 11.21
N ILE A 293 0.16 -4.02 11.52
CA ILE A 293 0.70 -5.29 12.01
C ILE A 293 0.00 -5.71 13.30
N LYS A 294 -0.13 -4.79 14.26
CA LYS A 294 -0.78 -5.04 15.54
C LYS A 294 -2.22 -5.51 15.38
N ASP A 295 -2.97 -4.92 14.46
CA ASP A 295 -4.41 -5.17 14.32
C ASP A 295 -4.73 -6.39 13.44
N ASN A 296 -3.79 -6.89 12.63
CA ASN A 296 -4.07 -7.89 11.59
C ASN A 296 -3.18 -9.14 11.62
N ILE A 297 -2.21 -9.21 12.50
CA ILE A 297 -1.24 -10.30 12.57
C ILE A 297 -1.04 -10.82 13.99
#